data_64f8a4eb53de1741fd935c0e28e543bd
#
_entry.id   64f8a4eb53de1741fd935c0e28e543bd
#
_cell.length_a   1.000
_cell.length_b   1.000
_cell.length_c   1.000
_cell.angle_alpha   90.00
_cell.angle_beta   90.00
_cell.angle_gamma   90.00
#
_symmetry.space_group_name_H-M   'P 1'
#
loop_
_entity.id
_entity.type
_entity.pdbx_description
1 polymer ?
#
loop_
_entity_poly.entity_id
_entity_poly.type
_entity_poly.pdbx_seq_one_letter_code
_entity_poly.pdbx_strand_id
1 'polypeptide(L)'
;VVHPSLPAGFDFTDPEIYAERLPIEELKELRKTAPIWWQEQPDGVGGFNDGGYWVVSKHKDVKEVSLRSDVFSSWENTAIPRFQDDITREAIELQRYVMLNMDAPHHTRLRKIISRGFTPRAIGRLRDELNERAQQIAKAAAATGSGDFVEQVSCELPLQAIAGLLGVPIEDRGKLFNWSNEMTSYDDPEFSHIDPAASSMEILAYSMEMAKQKSENPGEDIVTTLINAEVEGEGKLSDDEFGFFVIMLAVAGNETSRNSITQGMMAFTQFPEQWELYKKERPETAADEIVRWATPVTSFQRTALEDTELGGVKIKKGQRVVMMYRSANFDEEVFDDPFSFNVMRNPNPHMGFGGSGAHFCIGANLARLTINLMFNAIADHMPNLAPAGDPKRLQSGWLNGIKHWQVDFNGTSGCPVLH
;
A
#
# COMPACT_ATOMS: atom_id res chain seq x y z
N VAL A 1 -0.08 -31.20 -2.75
CA VAL A 1 0.82 -31.63 -1.66
C VAL A 1 0.61 -30.65 -0.51
N VAL A 2 0.17 -31.12 0.64
CA VAL A 2 -0.02 -30.30 1.84
C VAL A 2 1.33 -30.13 2.52
N HIS A 3 1.73 -28.87 2.80
CA HIS A 3 2.93 -28.61 3.57
C HIS A 3 2.69 -29.06 5.02
N PRO A 4 3.58 -29.90 5.61
CA PRO A 4 3.31 -30.49 6.91
C PRO A 4 3.14 -29.49 8.06
N SER A 5 3.66 -28.28 7.90
CA SER A 5 3.56 -27.20 8.90
C SER A 5 2.42 -26.20 8.64
N LEU A 6 1.66 -26.38 7.57
CA LEU A 6 0.52 -25.50 7.27
C LEU A 6 -0.80 -26.20 7.63
N PRO A 7 -1.78 -25.49 8.17
CA PRO A 7 -3.12 -26.04 8.38
C PRO A 7 -3.74 -26.52 7.07
N ALA A 8 -4.58 -27.54 7.14
CA ALA A 8 -5.32 -28.00 5.97
C ALA A 8 -6.20 -26.85 5.42
N GLY A 9 -6.14 -26.64 4.11
CA GLY A 9 -6.91 -25.57 3.45
C GLY A 9 -6.38 -24.15 3.67
N PHE A 10 -5.19 -23.99 4.26
CA PHE A 10 -4.58 -22.68 4.45
C PHE A 10 -4.29 -22.02 3.08
N ASP A 11 -4.69 -20.77 2.93
CA ASP A 11 -4.44 -19.93 1.74
C ASP A 11 -3.82 -18.60 2.18
N PHE A 12 -2.62 -18.28 1.66
CA PHE A 12 -1.90 -17.04 2.00
C PHE A 12 -2.59 -15.77 1.51
N THR A 13 -3.63 -15.88 0.70
CA THR A 13 -4.46 -14.76 0.26
C THR A 13 -5.87 -14.78 0.87
N ASP A 14 -6.12 -15.62 1.85
CA ASP A 14 -7.42 -15.69 2.52
C ASP A 14 -7.66 -14.43 3.36
N PRO A 15 -8.67 -13.60 3.03
CA PRO A 15 -8.98 -12.39 3.79
C PRO A 15 -9.30 -12.64 5.25
N GLU A 16 -9.91 -13.77 5.60
CA GLU A 16 -10.30 -14.09 6.98
C GLU A 16 -9.07 -14.25 7.88
N ILE A 17 -7.97 -14.78 7.35
CA ILE A 17 -6.71 -14.88 8.10
C ILE A 17 -6.21 -13.48 8.47
N TYR A 18 -6.19 -12.55 7.49
CA TYR A 18 -5.71 -11.18 7.73
C TYR A 18 -6.63 -10.36 8.64
N ALA A 19 -7.91 -10.72 8.72
CA ALA A 19 -8.83 -10.13 9.69
C ALA A 19 -8.46 -10.47 11.14
N GLU A 20 -7.86 -11.63 11.37
CA GLU A 20 -7.44 -12.09 12.68
C GLU A 20 -5.97 -11.76 13.00
N ARG A 21 -5.07 -12.07 12.06
CA ARG A 21 -3.62 -11.98 12.25
C ARG A 21 -2.85 -11.96 10.93
N LEU A 22 -1.57 -11.66 11.02
CA LEU A 22 -0.63 -11.90 9.93
C LEU A 22 -0.09 -13.35 10.00
N PRO A 23 0.12 -14.02 8.85
CA PRO A 23 0.67 -15.40 8.82
C PRO A 23 2.20 -15.41 9.00
N ILE A 24 2.68 -14.89 10.12
CA ILE A 24 4.11 -14.68 10.40
C ILE A 24 4.87 -16.01 10.48
N GLU A 25 4.36 -16.95 11.27
CA GLU A 25 5.04 -18.23 11.49
C GLU A 25 5.02 -19.11 10.22
N GLU A 26 3.90 -19.09 9.50
CA GLU A 26 3.76 -19.82 8.23
C GLU A 26 4.74 -19.30 7.17
N LEU A 27 4.90 -17.98 7.05
CA LEU A 27 5.86 -17.38 6.12
C LEU A 27 7.31 -17.65 6.54
N LYS A 28 7.60 -17.60 7.83
CA LYS A 28 8.91 -17.95 8.38
C LYS A 28 9.29 -19.39 8.09
N GLU A 29 8.34 -20.29 8.26
CA GLU A 29 8.53 -21.71 7.93
C GLU A 29 8.77 -21.91 6.43
N LEU A 30 8.01 -21.23 5.55
CA LEU A 30 8.23 -21.32 4.11
C LEU A 30 9.62 -20.80 3.71
N ARG A 31 10.06 -19.66 4.25
CA ARG A 31 11.43 -19.17 3.95
C ARG A 31 12.49 -20.20 4.26
N LYS A 32 12.29 -20.97 5.32
CA LYS A 32 13.24 -21.97 5.78
C LYS A 32 13.20 -23.28 4.98
N THR A 33 12.00 -23.77 4.65
CA THR A 33 11.80 -25.14 4.17
C THR A 33 11.34 -25.23 2.71
N ALA A 34 10.58 -24.28 2.23
CA ALA A 34 10.01 -24.27 0.88
C ALA A 34 9.78 -22.81 0.41
N PRO A 35 10.85 -22.06 0.12
CA PRO A 35 10.76 -20.63 -0.17
C PRO A 35 9.95 -20.28 -1.41
N ILE A 36 9.76 -21.24 -2.32
CA ILE A 36 8.84 -21.18 -3.45
C ILE A 36 7.92 -22.37 -3.34
N TRP A 37 6.67 -22.11 -2.91
CA TRP A 37 5.68 -23.10 -2.53
C TRP A 37 4.46 -23.05 -3.44
N TRP A 38 4.01 -24.20 -3.97
CA TRP A 38 2.74 -24.28 -4.70
C TRP A 38 1.57 -24.33 -3.71
N GLN A 39 0.76 -23.28 -3.75
CA GLN A 39 -0.48 -23.15 -2.99
C GLN A 39 -1.65 -23.62 -3.85
N GLU A 40 -2.25 -24.75 -3.51
CA GLU A 40 -3.50 -25.17 -4.13
C GLU A 40 -4.63 -24.21 -3.74
N GLN A 41 -5.44 -23.85 -4.72
CA GLN A 41 -6.59 -22.97 -4.54
C GLN A 41 -7.77 -23.54 -5.35
N PRO A 42 -8.93 -23.79 -4.72
CA PRO A 42 -10.11 -24.26 -5.42
C PRO A 42 -10.57 -23.29 -6.51
N ASP A 43 -11.17 -23.81 -7.57
CA ASP A 43 -11.74 -23.01 -8.64
C ASP A 43 -12.75 -21.98 -8.10
N GLY A 44 -12.68 -20.76 -8.60
CA GLY A 44 -13.55 -19.64 -8.18
C GLY A 44 -13.05 -18.89 -6.96
N VAL A 45 -12.18 -19.45 -6.16
CA VAL A 45 -11.63 -18.76 -4.99
C VAL A 45 -10.72 -17.61 -5.42
N GLY A 46 -11.02 -16.43 -4.92
CA GLY A 46 -10.25 -15.21 -5.25
C GLY A 46 -10.40 -14.74 -6.70
N GLY A 47 -11.34 -15.31 -7.44
CA GLY A 47 -11.62 -14.94 -8.84
C GLY A 47 -10.82 -15.72 -9.87
N PHE A 48 -10.08 -16.77 -9.49
CA PHE A 48 -9.23 -17.55 -10.39
C PHE A 48 -9.66 -19.01 -10.48
N ASN A 49 -9.47 -19.61 -11.67
CA ASN A 49 -9.81 -21.01 -12.00
C ASN A 49 -8.59 -21.71 -12.61
N ASP A 50 -7.48 -21.67 -11.93
CA ASP A 50 -6.17 -22.13 -12.42
C ASP A 50 -5.48 -23.14 -11.49
N GLY A 51 -6.18 -23.59 -10.47
CA GLY A 51 -5.69 -24.60 -9.52
C GLY A 51 -4.79 -24.07 -8.41
N GLY A 52 -4.36 -22.82 -8.47
CA GLY A 52 -3.53 -22.22 -7.43
C GLY A 52 -2.45 -21.27 -7.92
N TYR A 53 -1.44 -21.07 -7.08
CA TYR A 53 -0.34 -20.14 -7.35
C TYR A 53 0.93 -20.53 -6.59
N TRP A 54 2.06 -20.02 -7.06
CA TRP A 54 3.33 -20.11 -6.35
C TRP A 54 3.47 -19.01 -5.32
N VAL A 55 3.71 -19.37 -4.07
CA VAL A 55 4.07 -18.45 -2.99
C VAL A 55 5.57 -18.21 -3.04
N VAL A 56 5.98 -16.96 -3.24
CA VAL A 56 7.40 -16.55 -3.28
C VAL A 56 7.71 -15.77 -2.00
N SER A 57 8.50 -16.38 -1.10
CA SER A 57 8.65 -15.88 0.28
C SER A 57 9.99 -15.24 0.61
N LYS A 58 11.06 -15.54 -0.12
CA LYS A 58 12.39 -14.93 0.11
C LYS A 58 12.58 -13.63 -0.64
N HIS A 59 13.29 -12.70 -0.02
CA HIS A 59 13.64 -11.40 -0.59
C HIS A 59 14.29 -11.50 -1.96
N LYS A 60 15.29 -12.36 -2.12
CA LYS A 60 16.01 -12.56 -3.40
C LYS A 60 15.09 -12.98 -4.53
N ASP A 61 14.14 -13.88 -4.25
CA ASP A 61 13.23 -14.45 -5.24
C ASP A 61 12.15 -13.44 -5.62
N VAL A 62 11.62 -12.69 -4.65
CA VAL A 62 10.71 -11.56 -4.90
C VAL A 62 11.38 -10.49 -5.76
N LYS A 63 12.63 -10.17 -5.50
CA LYS A 63 13.41 -9.22 -6.31
C LYS A 63 13.60 -9.74 -7.73
N GLU A 64 13.94 -11.02 -7.90
CA GLU A 64 14.10 -11.62 -9.21
C GLU A 64 12.82 -11.55 -10.06
N VAL A 65 11.67 -11.93 -9.50
CA VAL A 65 10.38 -11.80 -10.19
C VAL A 65 10.12 -10.35 -10.60
N SER A 66 10.37 -9.40 -9.70
CA SER A 66 10.15 -7.98 -9.95
C SER A 66 11.01 -7.40 -11.08
N LEU A 67 12.24 -7.91 -11.24
CA LEU A 67 13.18 -7.48 -12.27
C LEU A 67 12.93 -8.13 -13.64
N ARG A 68 12.33 -9.32 -13.65
CA ARG A 68 12.05 -10.10 -14.87
C ARG A 68 10.65 -9.82 -15.41
N SER A 69 10.34 -8.56 -15.64
CA SER A 69 9.01 -8.13 -16.11
C SER A 69 8.67 -8.54 -17.54
N ASP A 70 9.66 -8.95 -18.31
CA ASP A 70 9.50 -9.55 -19.63
C ASP A 70 8.98 -11.00 -19.58
N VAL A 71 9.21 -11.69 -18.48
CA VAL A 71 8.76 -13.07 -18.24
C VAL A 71 7.55 -13.13 -17.31
N PHE A 72 7.53 -12.28 -16.28
CA PHE A 72 6.48 -12.24 -15.26
C PHE A 72 5.57 -11.02 -15.46
N SER A 73 4.42 -11.28 -16.06
CA SER A 73 3.44 -10.28 -16.49
C SER A 73 2.59 -9.74 -15.34
N SER A 74 2.36 -8.42 -15.36
CA SER A 74 1.33 -7.76 -14.53
C SER A 74 -0.01 -7.70 -15.24
N TRP A 75 -0.05 -7.91 -16.55
CA TRP A 75 -1.23 -7.78 -17.40
C TRP A 75 -2.11 -9.03 -17.42
N GLU A 76 -1.53 -10.20 -17.49
CA GLU A 76 -2.25 -11.44 -17.82
C GLU A 76 -3.40 -11.73 -16.84
N ASN A 77 -3.13 -11.71 -15.53
CA ASN A 77 -4.11 -11.90 -14.46
C ASN A 77 -4.18 -10.72 -13.49
N THR A 78 -3.63 -9.57 -13.85
CA THR A 78 -3.37 -8.39 -13.01
C THR A 78 -2.34 -8.65 -11.91
N ALA A 79 -1.97 -7.59 -11.19
CA ALA A 79 -1.06 -7.69 -10.04
C ALA A 79 -1.79 -7.99 -8.72
N ILE A 80 -3.11 -7.96 -8.70
CA ILE A 80 -3.92 -8.20 -7.51
C ILE A 80 -4.12 -9.71 -7.32
N PRO A 81 -3.67 -10.30 -6.21
CA PRO A 81 -3.69 -11.74 -6.03
C PRO A 81 -5.03 -12.30 -5.55
N ARG A 82 -5.92 -11.45 -5.08
CA ARG A 82 -7.21 -11.85 -4.53
C ARG A 82 -8.30 -10.86 -4.89
N PHE A 83 -9.36 -11.36 -5.51
CA PHE A 83 -10.61 -10.66 -5.73
C PHE A 83 -11.74 -11.34 -4.96
N GLN A 84 -12.96 -10.82 -5.07
CA GLN A 84 -14.16 -11.49 -4.61
C GLN A 84 -14.37 -12.77 -5.42
N ASP A 85 -14.86 -13.82 -4.77
CA ASP A 85 -14.99 -15.15 -5.40
C ASP A 85 -15.96 -15.16 -6.60
N ASP A 86 -16.93 -14.25 -6.61
CA ASP A 86 -17.93 -14.11 -7.67
C ASP A 86 -17.57 -13.11 -8.77
N ILE A 87 -16.33 -12.56 -8.74
CA ILE A 87 -15.88 -11.62 -9.78
C ILE A 87 -15.85 -12.29 -11.15
N THR A 88 -16.27 -11.57 -12.19
CA THR A 88 -16.17 -12.05 -13.57
C THR A 88 -14.77 -11.82 -14.14
N ARG A 89 -14.39 -12.62 -15.14
CA ARG A 89 -13.13 -12.44 -15.86
C ARG A 89 -13.05 -11.06 -16.52
N GLU A 90 -14.16 -10.59 -17.08
CA GLU A 90 -14.25 -9.25 -17.68
C GLU A 90 -13.97 -8.14 -16.66
N ALA A 91 -14.47 -8.28 -15.45
CA ALA A 91 -14.22 -7.30 -14.37
C ALA A 91 -12.75 -7.30 -13.95
N ILE A 92 -12.10 -8.45 -13.89
CA ILE A 92 -10.64 -8.53 -13.67
C ILE A 92 -9.89 -7.84 -14.81
N GLU A 93 -10.26 -8.08 -16.06
CA GLU A 93 -9.61 -7.51 -17.24
C GLU A 93 -9.77 -5.99 -17.33
N LEU A 94 -10.86 -5.43 -16.82
CA LEU A 94 -11.02 -3.97 -16.71
C LEU A 94 -9.94 -3.33 -15.82
N GLN A 95 -9.40 -4.05 -14.85
CA GLN A 95 -8.30 -3.54 -14.02
C GLN A 95 -6.99 -3.32 -14.80
N ARG A 96 -6.88 -3.88 -16.01
CA ARG A 96 -5.72 -3.70 -16.89
C ARG A 96 -5.54 -2.26 -17.38
N TYR A 97 -6.56 -1.43 -17.28
CA TYR A 97 -6.45 0.01 -17.60
C TYR A 97 -5.69 0.81 -16.53
N VAL A 98 -5.47 0.23 -15.36
CA VAL A 98 -4.63 0.81 -14.30
C VAL A 98 -3.17 0.47 -14.57
N MET A 99 -2.28 1.46 -14.50
CA MET A 99 -0.85 1.29 -14.84
C MET A 99 -0.17 0.18 -14.03
N LEU A 100 -0.59 -0.06 -12.80
CA LEU A 100 -0.12 -1.16 -11.95
C LEU A 100 -0.21 -2.53 -12.65
N ASN A 101 -1.22 -2.71 -13.49
CA ASN A 101 -1.56 -3.97 -14.16
C ASN A 101 -1.12 -3.99 -15.63
N MET A 102 -0.22 -3.10 -16.03
CA MET A 102 0.28 -3.03 -17.40
C MET A 102 1.69 -3.58 -17.52
N ASP A 103 2.00 -4.11 -18.69
CA ASP A 103 3.33 -4.49 -19.12
C ASP A 103 3.87 -3.51 -20.17
N ALA A 104 5.17 -3.58 -20.43
CA ALA A 104 5.77 -2.85 -21.55
C ALA A 104 5.12 -3.31 -22.88
N PRO A 105 4.94 -2.44 -23.88
CA PRO A 105 5.39 -1.05 -23.95
C PRO A 105 4.44 -0.03 -23.30
N HIS A 106 3.18 -0.38 -23.04
CA HIS A 106 2.18 0.54 -22.49
C HIS A 106 2.58 1.08 -21.12
N HIS A 107 3.03 0.21 -20.22
CA HIS A 107 3.52 0.62 -18.93
C HIS A 107 4.68 1.61 -19.03
N THR A 108 5.66 1.33 -19.88
CA THR A 108 6.84 2.18 -20.08
C THR A 108 6.46 3.59 -20.52
N ARG A 109 5.53 3.68 -21.48
CA ARG A 109 5.02 4.96 -21.98
C ARG A 109 4.35 5.77 -20.87
N LEU A 110 3.36 5.17 -20.20
CA LEU A 110 2.61 5.86 -19.15
C LEU A 110 3.53 6.27 -17.98
N ARG A 111 4.45 5.38 -17.59
CA ARG A 111 5.41 5.65 -16.52
C ARG A 111 6.29 6.86 -16.83
N LYS A 112 6.78 7.01 -18.07
CA LYS A 112 7.56 8.18 -18.49
C LYS A 112 6.76 9.48 -18.37
N ILE A 113 5.50 9.47 -18.79
CA ILE A 113 4.64 10.66 -18.69
C ILE A 113 4.37 11.00 -17.24
N ILE A 114 3.88 10.04 -16.46
CA ILE A 114 3.45 10.23 -15.07
C ILE A 114 4.62 10.63 -14.17
N SER A 115 5.81 10.10 -14.39
CA SER A 115 7.01 10.44 -13.61
C SER A 115 7.36 11.92 -13.62
N ARG A 116 6.92 12.66 -14.62
CA ARG A 116 7.12 14.12 -14.70
C ARG A 116 6.41 14.88 -13.59
N GLY A 117 5.32 14.33 -13.06
CA GLY A 117 4.58 14.90 -11.93
C GLY A 117 5.12 14.54 -10.55
N PHE A 118 5.99 13.53 -10.45
CA PHE A 118 6.55 13.03 -9.18
C PHE A 118 8.01 13.43 -8.95
N THR A 119 8.42 14.56 -9.51
CA THR A 119 9.75 15.08 -9.30
C THR A 119 9.99 15.51 -7.84
N PRO A 120 11.22 15.50 -7.33
CA PRO A 120 11.54 16.03 -6.00
C PRO A 120 11.03 17.46 -5.79
N ARG A 121 11.05 18.28 -6.84
CA ARG A 121 10.54 19.65 -6.80
C ARG A 121 9.04 19.71 -6.60
N ALA A 122 8.27 18.89 -7.33
CA ALA A 122 6.81 18.83 -7.21
C ALA A 122 6.39 18.36 -5.82
N ILE A 123 7.06 17.33 -5.27
CA ILE A 123 6.83 16.81 -3.92
C ILE A 123 7.26 17.84 -2.87
N GLY A 124 8.39 18.50 -3.06
CA GLY A 124 8.92 19.53 -2.15
C GLY A 124 7.98 20.73 -1.98
N ARG A 125 7.20 21.07 -3.01
CA ARG A 125 6.18 22.14 -2.92
C ARG A 125 5.06 21.83 -1.94
N LEU A 126 4.79 20.56 -1.67
CA LEU A 126 3.75 20.13 -0.74
C LEU A 126 4.22 20.11 0.71
N ARG A 127 5.52 20.20 0.96
CA ARG A 127 6.09 20.01 2.30
C ARG A 127 5.49 20.95 3.35
N ASP A 128 5.43 22.24 3.08
CA ASP A 128 4.98 23.23 4.05
C ASP A 128 3.49 23.06 4.35
N GLU A 129 2.66 22.90 3.31
CA GLU A 129 1.22 22.63 3.46
C GLU A 129 0.96 21.35 4.25
N LEU A 130 1.64 20.28 3.90
CA LEU A 130 1.49 18.98 4.58
C LEU A 130 1.99 19.04 6.03
N ASN A 131 3.09 19.75 6.28
CA ASN A 131 3.58 19.93 7.65
C ASN A 131 2.58 20.71 8.51
N GLU A 132 2.06 21.80 8.01
CA GLU A 132 1.03 22.59 8.72
C GLU A 132 -0.20 21.72 9.00
N ARG A 133 -0.65 20.95 8.01
CA ARG A 133 -1.81 20.08 8.16
C ARG A 133 -1.54 18.94 9.16
N ALA A 134 -0.37 18.33 9.13
CA ALA A 134 0.03 17.31 10.11
C ALA A 134 -0.01 17.84 11.54
N GLN A 135 0.52 19.05 11.76
CA GLN A 135 0.50 19.71 13.05
C GLN A 135 -0.94 19.99 13.52
N GLN A 136 -1.83 20.44 12.64
CA GLN A 136 -3.24 20.66 12.94
C GLN A 136 -3.96 19.38 13.32
N ILE A 137 -3.74 18.28 12.57
CA ILE A 137 -4.32 16.96 12.85
C ILE A 137 -3.90 16.47 14.24
N ALA A 138 -2.61 16.48 14.52
CA ALA A 138 -2.09 15.99 15.79
C ALA A 138 -2.56 16.84 16.98
N LYS A 139 -2.58 18.15 16.83
CA LYS A 139 -3.08 19.08 17.86
C LYS A 139 -4.56 18.88 18.15
N ALA A 140 -5.37 18.69 17.10
CA ALA A 140 -6.80 18.44 17.24
C ALA A 140 -7.09 17.11 17.93
N ALA A 141 -6.38 16.04 17.55
CA ALA A 141 -6.50 14.73 18.20
C ALA A 141 -6.10 14.81 19.69
N ALA A 142 -4.97 15.43 20.00
CA ALA A 142 -4.52 15.63 21.37
C ALA A 142 -5.56 16.37 22.23
N ALA A 143 -6.26 17.34 21.68
CA ALA A 143 -7.30 18.09 22.37
C ALA A 143 -8.54 17.26 22.72
N THR A 144 -8.82 16.17 22.01
CA THR A 144 -9.93 15.24 22.34
C THR A 144 -9.61 14.31 23.50
N GLY A 145 -8.35 14.13 23.81
CA GLY A 145 -7.85 13.27 24.90
C GLY A 145 -7.75 11.78 24.52
N SER A 146 -8.76 11.21 23.91
CA SER A 146 -8.80 9.82 23.47
C SER A 146 -9.70 9.64 22.25
N GLY A 147 -9.51 8.56 21.51
CA GLY A 147 -10.34 8.23 20.35
C GLY A 147 -9.69 7.21 19.42
N ASP A 148 -10.25 7.09 18.23
CA ASP A 148 -9.75 6.22 17.18
C ASP A 148 -8.56 6.87 16.45
N PHE A 149 -7.40 6.27 16.58
CA PHE A 149 -6.17 6.76 15.93
C PHE A 149 -6.28 6.75 14.41
N VAL A 150 -6.95 5.76 13.84
CA VAL A 150 -7.11 5.66 12.37
C VAL A 150 -7.94 6.85 11.87
N GLU A 151 -9.09 7.08 12.45
CA GLU A 151 -10.00 8.14 12.05
C GLU A 151 -9.42 9.54 12.30
N GLN A 152 -8.83 9.77 13.49
CA GLN A 152 -8.42 11.10 13.92
C GLN A 152 -7.00 11.48 13.51
N VAL A 153 -6.13 10.51 13.20
CA VAL A 153 -4.71 10.78 12.91
C VAL A 153 -4.28 10.25 11.55
N SER A 154 -4.49 8.95 11.27
CA SER A 154 -3.87 8.29 10.11
C SER A 154 -4.54 8.58 8.77
N CYS A 155 -5.86 8.82 8.75
CA CYS A 155 -6.64 8.89 7.52
C CYS A 155 -6.39 10.14 6.69
N GLU A 156 -6.24 11.28 7.33
CA GLU A 156 -6.40 12.55 6.65
C GLU A 156 -5.16 12.98 5.85
N LEU A 157 -3.97 12.93 6.44
CA LEU A 157 -2.76 13.46 5.80
C LEU A 157 -2.42 12.79 4.46
N PRO A 158 -2.52 11.46 4.31
CA PRO A 158 -2.31 10.80 3.02
C PRO A 158 -3.25 11.31 1.92
N LEU A 159 -4.51 11.54 2.26
CA LEU A 159 -5.51 12.05 1.33
C LEU A 159 -5.26 13.53 0.97
N GLN A 160 -4.83 14.32 1.93
CA GLN A 160 -4.38 15.70 1.69
C GLN A 160 -3.15 15.74 0.77
N ALA A 161 -2.21 14.80 0.92
CA ALA A 161 -1.04 14.71 0.06
C ALA A 161 -1.42 14.43 -1.41
N ILE A 162 -2.32 13.48 -1.64
CA ILE A 162 -2.82 13.13 -2.98
C ILE A 162 -3.62 14.30 -3.56
N ALA A 163 -4.54 14.86 -2.79
CA ALA A 163 -5.39 15.95 -3.23
C ALA A 163 -4.57 17.22 -3.53
N GLY A 164 -3.56 17.53 -2.72
CA GLY A 164 -2.63 18.62 -2.97
C GLY A 164 -1.78 18.39 -4.21
N LEU A 165 -1.29 17.18 -4.42
CA LEU A 165 -0.54 16.80 -5.61
C LEU A 165 -1.38 16.96 -6.89
N LEU A 166 -2.64 16.52 -6.85
CA LEU A 166 -3.59 16.66 -7.95
C LEU A 166 -4.14 18.09 -8.13
N GLY A 167 -3.95 18.96 -7.14
CA GLY A 167 -4.55 20.28 -7.15
C GLY A 167 -6.07 20.27 -6.97
N VAL A 168 -6.61 19.30 -6.22
CA VAL A 168 -8.03 19.20 -5.91
C VAL A 168 -8.43 20.32 -4.96
N PRO A 169 -9.49 21.11 -5.26
CA PRO A 169 -10.01 22.13 -4.35
C PRO A 169 -10.40 21.56 -2.99
N ILE A 170 -10.20 22.32 -1.93
CA ILE A 170 -10.43 21.87 -0.53
C ILE A 170 -11.87 21.36 -0.34
N GLU A 171 -12.84 22.04 -0.93
CA GLU A 171 -14.26 21.71 -0.87
C GLU A 171 -14.61 20.34 -1.48
N ASP A 172 -13.82 19.85 -2.43
CA ASP A 172 -14.05 18.57 -3.11
C ASP A 172 -13.27 17.41 -2.51
N ARG A 173 -12.29 17.70 -1.63
CA ARG A 173 -11.41 16.66 -1.08
C ARG A 173 -12.16 15.57 -0.32
N GLY A 174 -13.23 15.93 0.38
CA GLY A 174 -14.07 14.97 1.09
C GLY A 174 -14.74 13.92 0.18
N LYS A 175 -15.14 14.31 -1.02
CA LYS A 175 -15.70 13.37 -2.02
C LYS A 175 -14.65 12.35 -2.46
N LEU A 176 -13.44 12.84 -2.81
CA LEU A 176 -12.33 11.98 -3.20
C LEU A 176 -11.97 11.00 -2.09
N PHE A 177 -12.00 11.43 -0.84
CA PHE A 177 -11.71 10.59 0.33
C PHE A 177 -12.71 9.44 0.47
N ASN A 178 -14.01 9.74 0.37
CA ASN A 178 -15.05 8.75 0.46
C ASN A 178 -14.92 7.69 -0.66
N TRP A 179 -14.83 8.14 -1.90
CA TRP A 179 -14.67 7.23 -3.05
C TRP A 179 -13.43 6.35 -2.95
N SER A 180 -12.30 6.91 -2.50
CA SER A 180 -11.05 6.16 -2.33
C SER A 180 -11.17 5.06 -1.28
N ASN A 181 -11.81 5.35 -0.15
CA ASN A 181 -12.02 4.38 0.91
C ASN A 181 -12.96 3.24 0.49
N GLU A 182 -13.99 3.56 -0.29
CA GLU A 182 -14.97 2.60 -0.79
C GLU A 182 -14.37 1.59 -1.78
N MET A 183 -13.31 1.97 -2.49
CA MET A 183 -12.72 1.12 -3.53
C MET A 183 -11.86 -0.03 -3.01
N THR A 184 -11.37 0.02 -1.78
CA THR A 184 -10.33 -0.90 -1.29
C THR A 184 -10.79 -1.90 -0.24
N SER A 185 -12.01 -1.76 0.26
CA SER A 185 -12.49 -2.52 1.43
C SER A 185 -13.54 -3.58 1.09
N TYR A 186 -13.56 -4.06 -0.15
CA TYR A 186 -14.61 -4.94 -0.68
C TYR A 186 -14.72 -6.31 -0.01
N ASP A 187 -13.66 -6.84 0.59
CA ASP A 187 -13.65 -8.12 1.31
C ASP A 187 -14.06 -8.00 2.79
N ASP A 188 -14.16 -6.76 3.30
CA ASP A 188 -14.46 -6.53 4.71
C ASP A 188 -15.97 -6.41 4.94
N PRO A 189 -16.56 -7.17 5.90
CA PRO A 189 -17.99 -7.14 6.17
C PRO A 189 -18.55 -5.76 6.57
N GLU A 190 -17.73 -4.89 7.17
CA GLU A 190 -18.13 -3.53 7.55
C GLU A 190 -18.44 -2.67 6.31
N PHE A 191 -17.80 -2.96 5.17
CA PHE A 191 -17.91 -2.21 3.92
C PHE A 191 -18.60 -2.97 2.80
N SER A 192 -19.13 -4.17 3.06
CA SER A 192 -19.72 -5.07 2.04
C SER A 192 -20.95 -4.51 1.34
N HIS A 193 -21.57 -3.46 1.89
CA HIS A 193 -22.73 -2.77 1.30
C HIS A 193 -22.34 -1.71 0.25
N ILE A 194 -21.04 -1.47 0.03
CA ILE A 194 -20.52 -0.48 -0.88
C ILE A 194 -20.19 -1.14 -2.22
N ASP A 195 -20.53 -0.47 -3.32
CA ASP A 195 -20.16 -0.87 -4.67
C ASP A 195 -18.87 -0.16 -5.11
N PRO A 196 -17.71 -0.86 -5.14
CA PRO A 196 -16.44 -0.24 -5.56
C PRO A 196 -16.46 0.26 -7.00
N ALA A 197 -17.26 -0.36 -7.88
CA ALA A 197 -17.38 0.06 -9.27
C ALA A 197 -18.06 1.42 -9.41
N ALA A 198 -19.09 1.68 -8.60
CA ALA A 198 -19.75 2.98 -8.56
C ALA A 198 -18.79 4.09 -8.14
N SER A 199 -18.00 3.88 -7.09
CA SER A 199 -17.00 4.84 -6.63
C SER A 199 -15.89 5.09 -7.66
N SER A 200 -15.47 4.06 -8.39
CA SER A 200 -14.53 4.20 -9.51
C SER A 200 -15.08 5.08 -10.62
N MET A 201 -16.35 4.92 -10.97
CA MET A 201 -17.00 5.74 -11.99
C MET A 201 -17.11 7.21 -11.57
N GLU A 202 -17.38 7.47 -10.31
CA GLU A 202 -17.41 8.83 -9.76
C GLU A 202 -16.03 9.51 -9.81
N ILE A 203 -14.97 8.79 -9.46
CA ILE A 203 -13.59 9.32 -9.58
C ILE A 203 -13.25 9.57 -11.06
N LEU A 204 -13.63 8.68 -11.96
CA LEU A 204 -13.39 8.84 -13.40
C LEU A 204 -14.08 10.11 -13.92
N ALA A 205 -15.36 10.29 -13.62
CA ALA A 205 -16.12 11.48 -14.04
C ALA A 205 -15.53 12.77 -13.45
N TYR A 206 -15.18 12.77 -12.17
CA TYR A 206 -14.52 13.90 -11.51
C TYR A 206 -13.17 14.24 -12.16
N SER A 207 -12.39 13.22 -12.51
CA SER A 207 -11.07 13.38 -13.13
C SER A 207 -11.16 14.03 -14.52
N MET A 208 -12.16 13.63 -15.31
CA MET A 208 -12.39 14.20 -16.64
C MET A 208 -12.77 15.68 -16.54
N GLU A 209 -13.64 16.04 -15.60
CA GLU A 209 -14.01 17.45 -15.38
C GLU A 209 -12.81 18.27 -14.88
N MET A 210 -12.01 17.70 -13.97
CA MET A 210 -10.80 18.35 -13.48
C MET A 210 -9.77 18.57 -14.60
N ALA A 211 -9.57 17.60 -15.48
CA ALA A 211 -8.67 17.73 -16.63
C ALA A 211 -9.12 18.86 -17.56
N LYS A 212 -10.42 18.97 -17.82
CA LYS A 212 -10.99 20.06 -18.61
C LYS A 212 -10.74 21.42 -17.96
N GLN A 213 -11.06 21.56 -16.69
CA GLN A 213 -10.85 22.82 -15.94
C GLN A 213 -9.38 23.24 -15.91
N LYS A 214 -8.45 22.29 -15.72
CA LYS A 214 -7.02 22.57 -15.72
C LYS A 214 -6.46 22.88 -17.11
N SER A 215 -7.08 22.37 -18.16
CA SER A 215 -6.75 22.75 -19.54
C SER A 215 -7.11 24.21 -19.82
N GLU A 216 -8.24 24.67 -19.30
CA GLU A 216 -8.70 26.06 -19.43
C GLU A 216 -7.96 27.03 -18.48
N ASN A 217 -7.64 26.57 -17.28
CA ASN A 217 -6.99 27.35 -16.22
C ASN A 217 -5.78 26.56 -15.65
N PRO A 218 -4.64 26.52 -16.35
CA PRO A 218 -3.47 25.77 -15.92
C PRO A 218 -2.89 26.30 -14.60
N GLY A 219 -2.45 25.35 -13.75
CA GLY A 219 -1.80 25.62 -12.47
C GLY A 219 -0.41 24.99 -12.40
N GLU A 220 0.12 24.91 -11.18
CA GLU A 220 1.42 24.26 -10.91
C GLU A 220 1.29 22.82 -10.40
N ASP A 221 0.09 22.26 -10.44
CA ASP A 221 -0.24 20.91 -9.98
C ASP A 221 0.15 19.83 -11.01
N ILE A 222 0.12 18.57 -10.54
CA ILE A 222 0.46 17.42 -11.38
C ILE A 222 -0.51 17.24 -12.55
N VAL A 223 -1.80 17.57 -12.37
CA VAL A 223 -2.81 17.46 -13.44
C VAL A 223 -2.42 18.32 -14.61
N THR A 224 -2.15 19.61 -14.37
CA THR A 224 -1.68 20.54 -15.39
C THR A 224 -0.40 20.03 -16.07
N THR A 225 0.54 19.49 -15.31
CA THR A 225 1.77 18.92 -15.84
C THR A 225 1.49 17.72 -16.73
N LEU A 226 0.62 16.80 -16.31
CA LEU A 226 0.35 15.54 -17.03
C LEU A 226 -0.47 15.74 -18.29
N ILE A 227 -1.51 16.59 -18.29
CA ILE A 227 -2.32 16.84 -19.47
C ILE A 227 -1.54 17.56 -20.59
N ASN A 228 -0.46 18.26 -20.24
CA ASN A 228 0.42 18.94 -21.16
C ASN A 228 1.68 18.12 -21.52
N ALA A 229 1.96 17.04 -20.78
CA ALA A 229 3.14 16.22 -21.02
C ALA A 229 2.99 15.44 -22.33
N GLU A 230 4.02 15.52 -23.15
CA GLU A 230 4.13 14.79 -24.41
C GLU A 230 5.45 14.02 -24.42
N VAL A 231 5.40 12.76 -24.83
CA VAL A 231 6.58 11.94 -25.07
C VAL A 231 6.76 11.81 -26.57
N GLU A 232 7.93 12.18 -27.06
CA GLU A 232 8.25 12.15 -28.49
C GLU A 232 7.95 10.76 -29.09
N GLY A 233 7.11 10.74 -30.14
CA GLY A 233 6.65 9.52 -30.79
C GLY A 233 5.57 8.73 -30.06
N GLU A 234 5.18 9.11 -28.84
CA GLU A 234 4.21 8.36 -28.02
C GLU A 234 2.97 9.21 -27.63
N GLY A 235 3.01 10.53 -27.90
CA GLY A 235 1.89 11.44 -27.66
C GLY A 235 1.62 11.80 -26.20
N LYS A 236 0.41 12.28 -25.94
CA LYS A 236 -0.10 12.68 -24.63
C LYS A 236 -0.96 11.58 -23.99
N LEU A 237 -1.30 11.73 -22.71
CA LEU A 237 -2.34 10.92 -22.08
C LEU A 237 -3.69 11.18 -22.75
N SER A 238 -4.47 10.12 -22.97
CA SER A 238 -5.90 10.25 -23.26
C SER A 238 -6.67 10.60 -22.00
N ASP A 239 -7.91 11.05 -22.14
CA ASP A 239 -8.79 11.35 -21.02
C ASP A 239 -9.02 10.12 -20.14
N ASP A 240 -9.20 8.94 -20.76
CA ASP A 240 -9.36 7.67 -20.03
C ASP A 240 -8.08 7.28 -19.29
N GLU A 241 -6.92 7.38 -19.92
CA GLU A 241 -5.63 7.11 -19.28
C GLU A 241 -5.40 8.02 -18.07
N PHE A 242 -5.75 9.29 -18.20
CA PHE A 242 -5.68 10.23 -17.08
C PHE A 242 -6.65 9.86 -15.95
N GLY A 243 -7.89 9.52 -16.26
CA GLY A 243 -8.89 9.11 -15.28
C GLY A 243 -8.48 7.86 -14.51
N PHE A 244 -8.01 6.82 -15.19
CA PHE A 244 -7.49 5.61 -14.54
C PHE A 244 -6.24 5.86 -13.70
N PHE A 245 -5.41 6.81 -14.11
CA PHE A 245 -4.27 7.24 -13.28
C PHE A 245 -4.74 7.88 -11.97
N VAL A 246 -5.74 8.75 -12.00
CA VAL A 246 -6.29 9.37 -10.78
C VAL A 246 -6.92 8.31 -9.86
N ILE A 247 -7.66 7.35 -10.41
CA ILE A 247 -8.19 6.20 -9.67
C ILE A 247 -7.05 5.45 -8.96
N MET A 248 -6.00 5.11 -9.70
CA MET A 248 -4.85 4.40 -9.14
C MET A 248 -4.20 5.20 -8.00
N LEU A 249 -4.00 6.49 -8.21
CA LEU A 249 -3.36 7.36 -7.22
C LEU A 249 -4.21 7.50 -5.95
N ALA A 250 -5.52 7.67 -6.10
CA ALA A 250 -6.45 7.77 -4.99
C ALA A 250 -6.43 6.51 -4.10
N VAL A 251 -6.40 5.34 -4.71
CA VAL A 251 -6.33 4.06 -3.99
C VAL A 251 -4.94 3.82 -3.41
N ALA A 252 -3.91 3.87 -4.26
CA ALA A 252 -2.56 3.47 -3.88
C ALA A 252 -1.93 4.40 -2.82
N GLY A 253 -2.20 5.70 -2.90
CA GLY A 253 -1.60 6.68 -2.00
C GLY A 253 -2.33 6.85 -0.67
N ASN A 254 -3.60 6.48 -0.61
CA ASN A 254 -4.42 6.59 0.60
C ASN A 254 -4.18 5.43 1.58
N GLU A 255 -4.59 4.24 1.18
CA GLU A 255 -4.68 3.06 2.05
C GLU A 255 -3.30 2.66 2.60
N THR A 256 -2.29 2.67 1.75
CA THR A 256 -0.94 2.24 2.13
C THR A 256 -0.28 3.17 3.14
N SER A 257 -0.39 4.48 2.95
CA SER A 257 0.18 5.46 3.87
C SER A 257 -0.57 5.52 5.20
N ARG A 258 -1.90 5.43 5.16
CA ARG A 258 -2.75 5.33 6.36
C ARG A 258 -2.35 4.14 7.22
N ASN A 259 -2.25 2.96 6.63
CA ASN A 259 -1.88 1.75 7.35
C ASN A 259 -0.44 1.78 7.86
N SER A 260 0.48 2.41 7.12
CA SER A 260 1.86 2.62 7.57
C SER A 260 1.93 3.52 8.80
N ILE A 261 1.19 4.63 8.81
CA ILE A 261 1.13 5.53 9.98
C ILE A 261 0.55 4.81 11.20
N THR A 262 -0.57 4.11 11.04
CA THR A 262 -1.21 3.38 12.13
C THR A 262 -0.29 2.31 12.70
N GLN A 263 0.25 1.44 11.85
CA GLN A 263 1.10 0.33 12.29
C GLN A 263 2.47 0.78 12.75
N GLY A 264 2.98 1.90 12.24
CA GLY A 264 4.18 2.54 12.75
C GLY A 264 4.00 3.03 14.19
N MET A 265 2.86 3.66 14.50
CA MET A 265 2.58 4.05 15.89
C MET A 265 2.37 2.84 16.80
N MET A 266 1.68 1.80 16.31
CA MET A 266 1.58 0.54 17.05
C MET A 266 2.97 -0.06 17.35
N ALA A 267 3.89 -0.03 16.38
CA ALA A 267 5.27 -0.49 16.58
C ALA A 267 5.99 0.34 17.64
N PHE A 268 5.85 1.64 17.66
CA PHE A 268 6.41 2.51 18.69
C PHE A 268 5.87 2.20 20.10
N THR A 269 4.61 1.78 20.23
CA THR A 269 4.07 1.35 21.51
C THR A 269 4.60 -0.02 21.95
N GLN A 270 4.96 -0.89 21.00
CA GLN A 270 5.58 -2.19 21.27
C GLN A 270 7.08 -2.08 21.57
N PHE A 271 7.75 -1.07 21.01
CA PHE A 271 9.18 -0.78 21.15
C PHE A 271 9.37 0.64 21.72
N PRO A 272 9.04 0.87 23.00
CA PRO A 272 9.03 2.22 23.58
C PRO A 272 10.39 2.91 23.56
N GLU A 273 11.50 2.16 23.59
CA GLU A 273 12.85 2.71 23.44
C GLU A 273 13.08 3.34 22.04
N GLN A 274 12.43 2.80 21.00
CA GLN A 274 12.46 3.37 19.67
C GLN A 274 11.64 4.66 19.57
N TRP A 275 10.54 4.75 20.33
CA TRP A 275 9.76 5.97 20.43
C TRP A 275 10.54 7.09 21.12
N GLU A 276 11.23 6.79 22.23
CA GLU A 276 12.10 7.76 22.90
C GLU A 276 13.23 8.24 21.98
N LEU A 277 13.86 7.31 21.24
CA LEU A 277 14.88 7.65 20.27
C LEU A 277 14.33 8.54 19.15
N TYR A 278 13.15 8.19 18.59
CA TYR A 278 12.52 8.96 17.53
C TYR A 278 12.16 10.38 17.99
N LYS A 279 11.57 10.53 19.17
CA LYS A 279 11.22 11.85 19.72
C LYS A 279 12.43 12.77 19.85
N LYS A 280 13.57 12.20 20.16
CA LYS A 280 14.83 12.95 20.36
C LYS A 280 15.52 13.28 19.04
N GLU A 281 15.73 12.27 18.19
CA GLU A 281 16.61 12.37 17.01
C GLU A 281 15.85 12.69 15.71
N ARG A 282 14.57 12.36 15.61
CA ARG A 282 13.72 12.55 14.43
C ARG A 282 14.35 12.01 13.12
N PRO A 283 14.87 10.77 13.08
CA PRO A 283 15.59 10.27 11.93
C PRO A 283 14.65 10.09 10.73
N GLU A 284 15.06 10.57 9.56
CA GLU A 284 14.31 10.37 8.31
C GLU A 284 14.27 8.89 7.87
N THR A 285 15.23 8.08 8.32
CA THR A 285 15.26 6.63 8.11
C THR A 285 14.08 5.91 8.74
N ALA A 286 13.40 6.52 9.71
CA ALA A 286 12.22 5.96 10.35
C ALA A 286 11.10 5.65 9.36
N ALA A 287 10.89 6.46 8.33
CA ALA A 287 9.84 6.21 7.33
C ALA A 287 10.03 4.86 6.63
N ASP A 288 11.24 4.53 6.21
CA ASP A 288 11.54 3.24 5.58
C ASP A 288 11.36 2.06 6.55
N GLU A 289 11.76 2.21 7.81
CA GLU A 289 11.53 1.16 8.81
C GLU A 289 10.04 0.96 9.13
N ILE A 290 9.28 2.04 9.18
CA ILE A 290 7.82 1.98 9.36
C ILE A 290 7.17 1.24 8.19
N VAL A 291 7.57 1.54 6.95
CA VAL A 291 7.04 0.86 5.76
C VAL A 291 7.46 -0.61 5.73
N ARG A 292 8.68 -0.94 6.09
CA ARG A 292 9.14 -2.33 6.23
C ARG A 292 8.30 -3.09 7.24
N TRP A 293 8.12 -2.52 8.43
CA TRP A 293 7.37 -3.14 9.53
C TRP A 293 5.90 -3.32 9.19
N ALA A 294 5.26 -2.30 8.69
CA ALA A 294 3.86 -2.34 8.29
C ALA A 294 3.62 -3.24 7.07
N THR A 295 4.45 -3.14 6.06
CA THR A 295 4.24 -3.76 4.75
C THR A 295 2.76 -3.69 4.36
N PRO A 296 2.23 -2.49 4.07
CA PRO A 296 0.77 -2.29 3.91
C PRO A 296 0.18 -3.06 2.73
N VAL A 297 0.96 -3.29 1.68
CA VAL A 297 0.66 -4.28 0.64
C VAL A 297 1.42 -5.55 0.99
N THR A 298 0.70 -6.59 1.41
CA THR A 298 1.32 -7.85 1.81
C THR A 298 1.87 -8.61 0.63
N SER A 299 1.19 -8.53 -0.51
CA SER A 299 1.57 -9.23 -1.74
C SER A 299 0.99 -8.59 -2.99
N PHE A 300 1.71 -8.72 -4.09
CA PHE A 300 1.21 -8.62 -5.45
C PHE A 300 1.57 -9.90 -6.20
N GLN A 301 0.94 -10.10 -7.34
CA GLN A 301 1.24 -11.27 -8.19
C GLN A 301 1.77 -10.87 -9.56
N ARG A 302 2.34 -11.88 -10.21
CA ARG A 302 2.67 -11.89 -11.63
C ARG A 302 2.20 -13.20 -12.24
N THR A 303 2.17 -13.28 -13.56
CA THR A 303 1.86 -14.50 -14.29
C THR A 303 2.97 -14.80 -15.28
N ALA A 304 3.46 -16.03 -15.29
CA ALA A 304 4.53 -16.43 -16.21
C ALA A 304 4.03 -16.46 -17.66
N LEU A 305 4.72 -15.76 -18.55
CA LEU A 305 4.40 -15.70 -20.00
C LEU A 305 5.02 -16.88 -20.76
N GLU A 306 5.98 -17.57 -20.17
CA GLU A 306 6.66 -18.72 -20.72
C GLU A 306 7.08 -19.69 -19.60
N ASP A 307 7.47 -20.90 -19.95
CA ASP A 307 8.09 -21.81 -19.00
C ASP A 307 9.43 -21.24 -18.55
N THR A 308 9.65 -21.16 -17.25
CA THR A 308 10.84 -20.56 -16.67
C THR A 308 11.23 -21.25 -15.36
N GLU A 309 12.31 -20.80 -14.76
CA GLU A 309 12.78 -21.28 -13.47
C GLU A 309 12.96 -20.09 -12.51
N LEU A 310 12.61 -20.30 -11.25
CA LEU A 310 12.79 -19.36 -10.16
C LEU A 310 13.31 -20.14 -8.93
N GLY A 311 14.48 -19.76 -8.42
CA GLY A 311 15.05 -20.41 -7.23
C GLY A 311 15.17 -21.92 -7.33
N GLY A 312 15.44 -22.48 -8.51
CA GLY A 312 15.52 -23.92 -8.77
C GLY A 312 14.16 -24.61 -8.97
N VAL A 313 13.05 -23.85 -8.94
CA VAL A 313 11.70 -24.39 -9.15
C VAL A 313 11.20 -24.04 -10.54
N LYS A 314 10.68 -25.03 -11.25
CA LYS A 314 10.10 -24.85 -12.58
C LYS A 314 8.71 -24.22 -12.48
N ILE A 315 8.55 -23.05 -13.11
CA ILE A 315 7.29 -22.33 -13.25
C ILE A 315 6.81 -22.49 -14.69
N LYS A 316 5.59 -22.95 -14.87
CA LYS A 316 5.02 -23.11 -16.21
C LYS A 316 4.32 -21.86 -16.67
N LYS A 317 4.30 -21.66 -17.98
CA LYS A 317 3.49 -20.61 -18.63
C LYS A 317 2.05 -20.63 -18.10
N GLY A 318 1.53 -19.44 -17.77
CA GLY A 318 0.20 -19.24 -17.23
C GLY A 318 0.08 -19.39 -15.72
N GLN A 319 1.08 -19.90 -15.05
CA GLN A 319 1.05 -20.00 -13.58
C GLN A 319 1.29 -18.64 -12.94
N ARG A 320 0.49 -18.36 -11.90
CA ARG A 320 0.65 -17.15 -11.08
C ARG A 320 1.74 -17.34 -10.03
N VAL A 321 2.51 -16.29 -9.80
CA VAL A 321 3.49 -16.21 -8.71
C VAL A 321 3.12 -15.03 -7.81
N VAL A 322 2.89 -15.29 -6.54
CA VAL A 322 2.51 -14.29 -5.54
C VAL A 322 3.74 -13.92 -4.73
N MET A 323 4.19 -12.68 -4.91
CA MET A 323 5.35 -12.13 -4.20
C MET A 323 4.92 -11.68 -2.81
N MET A 324 5.35 -12.37 -1.78
CA MET A 324 5.02 -12.06 -0.40
C MET A 324 5.97 -10.99 0.15
N TYR A 325 5.66 -9.71 -0.07
CA TYR A 325 6.46 -8.58 0.44
C TYR A 325 6.58 -8.62 1.96
N ARG A 326 5.51 -9.02 2.64
CA ARG A 326 5.53 -9.21 4.10
C ARG A 326 6.59 -10.21 4.55
N SER A 327 6.78 -11.28 3.78
CA SER A 327 7.84 -12.26 4.04
C SER A 327 9.22 -11.71 3.70
N ALA A 328 9.37 -11.13 2.52
CA ALA A 328 10.65 -10.56 2.05
C ALA A 328 11.20 -9.49 3.01
N ASN A 329 10.35 -8.68 3.61
CA ASN A 329 10.72 -7.63 4.56
C ASN A 329 11.18 -8.14 5.93
N PHE A 330 11.00 -9.43 6.19
CA PHE A 330 11.40 -10.09 7.44
C PHE A 330 12.35 -11.28 7.18
N ASP A 331 12.99 -11.28 6.02
CA ASP A 331 13.94 -12.33 5.61
C ASP A 331 15.24 -12.20 6.41
N GLU A 332 15.53 -13.22 7.19
CA GLU A 332 16.69 -13.31 8.08
C GLU A 332 18.03 -13.34 7.31
N GLU A 333 18.01 -13.67 6.02
CA GLU A 333 19.19 -13.63 5.15
C GLU A 333 19.55 -12.21 4.70
N VAL A 334 18.65 -11.25 4.87
CA VAL A 334 18.81 -9.87 4.37
C VAL A 334 18.81 -8.84 5.49
N PHE A 335 17.97 -9.04 6.51
CA PHE A 335 17.83 -8.10 7.62
C PHE A 335 18.39 -8.71 8.91
N ASP A 336 19.30 -8.01 9.54
CA ASP A 336 19.77 -8.35 10.88
C ASP A 336 18.63 -8.11 11.88
N ASP A 337 18.30 -9.14 12.68
CA ASP A 337 17.19 -9.10 13.63
C ASP A 337 15.90 -8.51 13.04
N PRO A 338 15.30 -9.17 12.02
CA PRO A 338 14.21 -8.61 11.24
C PRO A 338 12.93 -8.36 12.06
N PHE A 339 12.75 -9.06 13.18
CA PHE A 339 11.59 -8.90 14.07
C PHE A 339 11.78 -7.82 15.15
N SER A 340 12.89 -7.09 15.11
CA SER A 340 13.09 -5.86 15.87
C SER A 340 12.78 -4.65 15.00
N PHE A 341 12.03 -3.70 15.58
CA PHE A 341 11.76 -2.41 14.97
C PHE A 341 12.89 -1.44 15.31
N ASN A 342 13.58 -0.93 14.29
CA ASN A 342 14.75 -0.07 14.46
C ASN A 342 14.69 1.14 13.51
N VAL A 343 14.33 2.30 14.04
CA VAL A 343 14.17 3.54 13.26
C VAL A 343 15.47 4.07 12.63
N MET A 344 16.61 3.55 13.07
CA MET A 344 17.93 3.88 12.54
C MET A 344 18.45 2.85 11.54
N ARG A 345 17.64 1.85 11.17
CA ARG A 345 18.09 0.78 10.25
C ARG A 345 18.59 1.37 8.93
N ASN A 346 19.84 1.09 8.63
CA ASN A 346 20.50 1.53 7.41
C ASN A 346 21.71 0.61 7.11
N PRO A 347 21.79 -0.10 5.97
CA PRO A 347 20.81 -0.06 4.88
C PRO A 347 19.47 -0.73 5.26
N ASN A 348 18.42 -0.33 4.56
CA ASN A 348 17.09 -0.91 4.72
C ASN A 348 16.50 -1.26 3.34
N PRO A 349 16.91 -2.40 2.75
CA PRO A 349 16.49 -2.79 1.40
C PRO A 349 15.10 -3.44 1.40
N HIS A 350 14.14 -2.85 2.11
CA HIS A 350 12.79 -3.38 2.18
C HIS A 350 12.06 -3.31 0.83
N MET A 351 11.03 -4.11 0.70
CA MET A 351 10.18 -4.21 -0.49
C MET A 351 8.77 -3.66 -0.27
N GLY A 352 8.59 -2.78 0.71
CA GLY A 352 7.31 -2.11 0.96
C GLY A 352 6.86 -1.19 -0.16
N PHE A 353 7.80 -0.77 -1.02
CA PHE A 353 7.54 -0.03 -2.26
C PHE A 353 7.68 -0.89 -3.52
N GLY A 354 7.72 -2.19 -3.38
CA GLY A 354 7.97 -3.15 -4.45
C GLY A 354 9.42 -3.65 -4.51
N GLY A 355 9.65 -4.68 -5.30
CA GLY A 355 10.92 -5.41 -5.38
C GLY A 355 11.95 -4.85 -6.34
N SER A 356 11.93 -3.57 -6.66
CA SER A 356 12.70 -2.95 -7.73
C SER A 356 12.11 -3.21 -9.13
N GLY A 357 12.71 -2.64 -10.18
CA GLY A 357 12.26 -2.80 -11.56
C GLY A 357 11.17 -1.81 -11.97
N ALA A 358 10.47 -2.14 -13.07
CA ALA A 358 9.55 -1.25 -13.74
C ALA A 358 8.39 -0.76 -12.87
N HIS A 359 7.92 -1.60 -11.96
CA HIS A 359 6.78 -1.31 -11.08
C HIS A 359 7.17 -0.80 -9.68
N PHE A 360 8.40 -0.37 -9.47
CA PHE A 360 8.75 0.29 -8.21
C PHE A 360 7.83 1.47 -7.93
N CYS A 361 7.40 1.65 -6.69
CA CYS A 361 6.41 2.66 -6.31
C CYS A 361 6.81 4.06 -6.77
N ILE A 362 5.98 4.67 -7.61
CA ILE A 362 6.21 6.03 -8.09
C ILE A 362 6.04 7.08 -6.99
N GLY A 363 5.21 6.79 -6.00
CA GLY A 363 4.89 7.65 -4.87
C GLY A 363 5.79 7.46 -3.65
N ALA A 364 6.87 6.67 -3.74
CA ALA A 364 7.71 6.33 -2.57
C ALA A 364 8.21 7.57 -1.80
N ASN A 365 8.67 8.59 -2.50
CA ASN A 365 9.15 9.82 -1.86
C ASN A 365 8.04 10.65 -1.22
N LEU A 366 6.86 10.69 -1.84
CA LEU A 366 5.69 11.33 -1.24
C LEU A 366 5.22 10.59 0.01
N ALA A 367 5.21 9.27 -0.01
CA ALA A 367 4.88 8.44 1.15
C ALA A 367 5.88 8.67 2.30
N ARG A 368 7.18 8.68 2.02
CA ARG A 368 8.21 8.98 3.04
C ARG A 368 8.02 10.35 3.66
N LEU A 369 7.77 11.37 2.85
CA LEU A 369 7.50 12.72 3.32
C LEU A 369 6.26 12.76 4.23
N THR A 370 5.16 12.19 3.77
CA THR A 370 3.89 12.16 4.51
C THR A 370 4.05 11.46 5.87
N ILE A 371 4.70 10.29 5.89
CA ILE A 371 4.95 9.53 7.10
C ILE A 371 5.84 10.32 8.07
N ASN A 372 6.96 10.86 7.59
CA ASN A 372 7.87 11.62 8.44
C ASN A 372 7.19 12.87 9.05
N LEU A 373 6.42 13.62 8.27
CA LEU A 373 5.72 14.79 8.76
C LEU A 373 4.65 14.42 9.79
N MET A 374 3.92 13.34 9.56
CA MET A 374 2.89 12.91 10.52
C MET A 374 3.51 12.46 11.86
N PHE A 375 4.59 11.68 11.84
CA PHE A 375 5.25 11.24 13.07
C PHE A 375 5.96 12.37 13.80
N ASN A 376 6.50 13.36 13.10
CA ASN A 376 7.00 14.58 13.74
C ASN A 376 5.90 15.31 14.51
N ALA A 377 4.72 15.45 13.89
CA ALA A 377 3.58 16.07 14.54
C ALA A 377 3.04 15.27 15.73
N ILE A 378 2.97 13.94 15.61
CA ILE A 378 2.60 13.06 16.73
C ILE A 378 3.57 13.23 17.89
N ALA A 379 4.87 13.25 17.62
CA ALA A 379 5.88 13.45 18.66
C ALA A 379 5.80 14.83 19.32
N ASP A 380 5.43 15.86 18.58
CA ASP A 380 5.28 17.23 19.08
C ASP A 380 4.04 17.38 19.98
N HIS A 381 2.90 16.78 19.61
CA HIS A 381 1.61 17.01 20.26
C HIS A 381 1.08 15.84 21.10
N MET A 382 1.54 14.61 20.82
CA MET A 382 1.07 13.39 21.48
C MET A 382 2.25 12.49 21.92
N PRO A 383 3.27 13.07 22.62
CA PRO A 383 4.50 12.33 22.93
C PRO A 383 4.29 11.13 23.87
N ASN A 384 3.18 11.12 24.59
CA ASN A 384 2.83 10.09 25.58
C ASN A 384 1.67 9.20 25.14
N LEU A 385 1.33 9.19 23.84
CA LEU A 385 0.27 8.36 23.30
C LEU A 385 0.40 6.91 23.79
N ALA A 386 -0.73 6.34 24.23
CA ALA A 386 -0.79 4.97 24.73
C ALA A 386 -1.99 4.22 24.12
N PRO A 387 -1.88 2.89 23.89
CA PRO A 387 -3.02 2.08 23.50
C PRO A 387 -4.13 2.10 24.54
N ALA A 388 -5.40 2.15 24.10
CA ALA A 388 -6.59 2.05 24.96
C ALA A 388 -7.52 0.89 24.55
N GLY A 389 -7.10 0.07 23.60
CA GLY A 389 -7.81 -1.10 23.12
C GLY A 389 -7.02 -1.83 22.04
N ASP A 390 -7.51 -3.02 21.68
CA ASP A 390 -6.91 -3.81 20.62
C ASP A 390 -7.29 -3.25 19.23
N PRO A 391 -6.36 -3.27 18.27
CA PRO A 391 -6.67 -2.83 16.91
C PRO A 391 -7.64 -3.80 16.23
N LYS A 392 -8.55 -3.25 15.42
CA LYS A 392 -9.42 -4.03 14.55
C LYS A 392 -8.83 -4.08 13.15
N ARG A 393 -8.51 -5.28 12.72
CA ARG A 393 -7.86 -5.51 11.43
C ARG A 393 -8.85 -5.47 10.28
N LEU A 394 -8.38 -4.96 9.14
CA LEU A 394 -9.07 -5.04 7.86
C LEU A 394 -9.08 -6.49 7.35
N GLN A 395 -10.22 -6.95 6.87
CA GLN A 395 -10.33 -8.22 6.16
C GLN A 395 -9.99 -8.00 4.68
N SER A 396 -8.80 -8.40 4.29
CA SER A 396 -8.29 -8.25 2.92
C SER A 396 -7.24 -9.31 2.61
N GLY A 397 -7.29 -9.91 1.43
CA GLY A 397 -6.35 -10.95 1.00
C GLY A 397 -4.98 -10.44 0.55
N TRP A 398 -4.77 -9.11 0.49
CA TRP A 398 -3.52 -8.51 0.00
C TRP A 398 -3.12 -7.19 0.66
N LEU A 399 -3.99 -6.63 1.52
CA LEU A 399 -3.70 -5.43 2.31
C LEU A 399 -3.54 -5.80 3.79
N ASN A 400 -2.52 -5.25 4.41
CA ASN A 400 -2.33 -5.28 5.85
C ASN A 400 -2.88 -4.01 6.47
N GLY A 401 -4.17 -3.99 6.76
CA GLY A 401 -4.89 -2.81 7.20
C GLY A 401 -5.36 -2.89 8.66
N ILE A 402 -5.48 -1.73 9.27
CA ILE A 402 -6.11 -1.52 10.57
C ILE A 402 -7.29 -0.56 10.37
N LYS A 403 -8.50 -1.02 10.66
CA LYS A 403 -9.71 -0.20 10.51
C LYS A 403 -9.90 0.78 11.66
N HIS A 404 -9.69 0.31 12.88
CA HIS A 404 -9.91 1.04 14.11
C HIS A 404 -8.85 0.70 15.14
N TRP A 405 -8.40 1.68 15.89
CA TRP A 405 -7.52 1.50 17.02
C TRP A 405 -7.73 2.59 18.06
N GLN A 406 -8.33 2.21 19.19
CA GLN A 406 -8.58 3.13 20.29
C GLN A 406 -7.29 3.43 21.06
N VAL A 407 -7.02 4.71 21.27
CA VAL A 407 -5.83 5.19 21.98
C VAL A 407 -6.20 6.30 22.95
N ASP A 408 -5.35 6.47 23.97
CA ASP A 408 -5.25 7.68 24.77
C ASP A 408 -4.16 8.56 24.15
N PHE A 409 -4.52 9.69 23.60
CA PHE A 409 -3.57 10.58 22.92
C PHE A 409 -2.57 11.23 23.88
N ASN A 410 -2.90 11.35 25.16
CA ASN A 410 -2.09 12.05 26.16
C ASN A 410 -1.48 11.12 27.21
N GLY A 411 -1.81 9.82 27.18
CA GLY A 411 -1.33 8.84 28.16
C GLY A 411 -1.82 9.09 29.59
N THR A 412 -2.98 9.73 29.72
CA THR A 412 -3.55 10.13 31.03
C THR A 412 -4.44 9.06 31.65
N SER A 413 -4.89 8.07 30.88
CA SER A 413 -5.56 6.88 31.40
C SER A 413 -4.50 6.00 32.08
N GLY A 414 -4.20 6.31 33.34
CA GLY A 414 -3.28 5.53 34.14
C GLY A 414 -3.67 4.06 34.14
N CYS A 415 -2.66 3.20 34.11
CA CYS A 415 -2.78 1.79 34.44
C CYS A 415 -3.79 1.64 35.57
N PRO A 416 -4.83 0.81 35.46
CA PRO A 416 -5.61 0.50 36.66
C PRO A 416 -4.66 -0.11 37.67
N VAL A 417 -4.44 0.62 38.75
CA VAL A 417 -3.72 0.11 39.88
C VAL A 417 -4.51 -1.10 40.37
N LEU A 418 -3.99 -2.27 40.07
CA LEU A 418 -4.48 -3.51 40.68
C LEU A 418 -4.26 -3.38 42.21
N HIS A 419 -5.34 -3.11 42.93
CA HIS A 419 -5.40 -3.23 44.37
C HIS A 419 -5.62 -4.68 44.75
#